data_e695349a3da06fa72fe21e0fcf8fb7d5
#
_entry.id   e695349a3da06fa72fe21e0fcf8fb7d5
#
_cell.length_a   1.000
_cell.length_b   1.000
_cell.length_c   1.000
_cell.angle_alpha   90.00
_cell.angle_beta   90.00
_cell.angle_gamma   90.00
#
_symmetry.space_group_name_H-M   'P 1'
#
loop_
_entity.id
_entity.type
_entity.pdbx_description
1 polymer ?
#
loop_
_entity_poly.entity_id
_entity_poly.type
_entity_poly.pdbx_seq_one_letter_code
_entity_poly.pdbx_strand_id
1 'polypeptide(L)'
;MIYELRVYKSVPGRLPALINRFATITLKLWDKHGIKQAGFWTTLVGESNMELYYLLAWESLADREKKWNAFAADPEWHAKRAETEKDGAIVANVSNQFLAPTAFSSVK
;
A
#
# COMPACT_ATOMS: atom_id res chain seq x y z
N MET A 1 -14.64 3.81 -11.40
CA MET A 1 -13.45 3.62 -10.53
C MET A 1 -13.59 4.31 -9.21
N ILE A 2 -13.07 3.70 -8.16
CA ILE A 2 -12.85 4.34 -6.87
C ILE A 2 -11.37 4.19 -6.54
N TYR A 3 -10.89 5.01 -5.63
CA TYR A 3 -9.49 4.99 -5.23
C TYR A 3 -9.39 4.82 -3.72
N GLU A 4 -8.37 4.12 -3.29
CA GLU A 4 -8.07 3.97 -1.87
C GLU A 4 -6.75 4.66 -1.59
N LEU A 5 -6.80 5.73 -0.80
CA LEU A 5 -5.59 6.38 -0.30
C LEU A 5 -5.14 5.63 0.95
N ARG A 6 -3.90 5.16 0.93
CA ARG A 6 -3.30 4.50 2.07
C ARG A 6 -2.05 5.26 2.49
N VAL A 7 -1.92 5.47 3.79
CA VAL A 7 -0.75 6.14 4.35
C VAL A 7 -0.14 5.22 5.39
N TYR A 8 1.10 4.83 5.15
CA TYR A 8 1.87 4.02 6.08
C TYR A 8 2.84 4.91 6.82
N LYS A 9 2.81 4.81 8.14
CA LYS A 9 3.83 5.44 8.98
C LYS A 9 4.81 4.36 9.41
N SER A 10 6.08 4.53 9.06
CA SER A 10 7.11 3.56 9.42
C SER A 10 7.54 3.74 10.88
N VAL A 11 8.06 2.68 11.46
CA VAL A 11 8.86 2.78 12.69
C VAL A 11 10.07 3.67 12.35
N PRO A 12 10.52 4.54 13.27
CA PRO A 12 11.67 5.41 13.01
C PRO A 12 12.88 4.63 12.45
N GLY A 13 13.42 5.12 11.33
CA GLY A 13 14.54 4.49 10.64
C GLY A 13 14.18 3.35 9.70
N ARG A 14 12.90 2.94 9.61
CA ARG A 14 12.50 1.79 8.84
C ARG A 14 11.81 2.11 7.51
N LEU A 15 11.72 3.38 7.14
CA LEU A 15 11.11 3.75 5.84
C LEU A 15 11.84 3.14 4.65
N PRO A 16 13.19 3.14 4.58
CA PRO A 16 13.88 2.46 3.48
C PRO A 16 13.53 0.98 3.38
N ALA A 17 13.39 0.28 4.51
CA ALA A 17 12.98 -1.12 4.53
C ALA A 17 11.57 -1.30 4.00
N LEU A 18 10.65 -0.39 4.34
CA LEU A 18 9.27 -0.42 3.84
C LEU A 18 9.22 -0.22 2.33
N ILE A 19 9.95 0.76 1.82
CA ILE A 19 10.04 1.04 0.38
C ILE A 19 10.60 -0.17 -0.35
N ASN A 20 11.66 -0.78 0.18
CA ASN A 20 12.24 -1.97 -0.41
C ASN A 20 11.27 -3.15 -0.43
N ARG A 21 10.50 -3.34 0.63
CA ARG A 21 9.48 -4.40 0.69
C ARG A 21 8.42 -4.20 -0.40
N PHE A 22 7.94 -2.98 -0.60
CA PHE A 22 7.00 -2.71 -1.70
C PHE A 22 7.64 -3.00 -3.05
N ALA A 23 8.84 -2.49 -3.29
CA ALA A 23 9.52 -2.63 -4.58
C ALA A 23 9.83 -4.07 -4.96
N THR A 24 10.19 -4.91 -3.99
CA THR A 24 10.69 -6.27 -4.27
C THR A 24 9.70 -7.37 -3.99
N ILE A 25 8.68 -7.13 -3.17
CA ILE A 25 7.74 -8.17 -2.71
C ILE A 25 6.30 -7.78 -2.99
N THR A 26 5.83 -6.71 -2.37
CA THR A 26 4.40 -6.36 -2.35
C THR A 26 3.83 -6.13 -3.74
N LEU A 27 4.52 -5.36 -4.58
CA LEU A 27 4.04 -5.06 -5.94
C LEU A 27 3.93 -6.31 -6.80
N LYS A 28 4.83 -7.27 -6.65
CA LYS A 28 4.77 -8.53 -7.39
C LYS A 28 3.56 -9.37 -6.99
N LEU A 29 3.26 -9.39 -5.69
CA LEU A 29 2.08 -10.11 -5.18
C LEU A 29 0.80 -9.40 -5.56
N TRP A 30 0.80 -8.06 -5.62
CA TRP A 30 -0.34 -7.31 -6.12
C TRP A 30 -0.63 -7.64 -7.59
N ASP A 31 0.41 -7.78 -8.43
CA ASP A 31 0.23 -8.22 -9.81
C ASP A 31 -0.44 -9.59 -9.87
N LYS A 32 -0.01 -10.50 -9.01
CA LYS A 32 -0.60 -11.84 -8.92
C LYS A 32 -2.10 -11.78 -8.59
N HIS A 33 -2.52 -10.85 -7.74
CA HIS A 33 -3.91 -10.73 -7.29
C HIS A 33 -4.72 -9.68 -8.06
N GLY A 34 -4.15 -9.06 -9.08
CA GLY A 34 -4.85 -8.07 -9.89
C GLY A 34 -5.08 -6.74 -9.18
N ILE A 35 -4.29 -6.41 -8.17
CA ILE A 35 -4.35 -5.14 -7.45
C ILE A 35 -3.52 -4.11 -8.19
N LYS A 36 -4.14 -2.97 -8.55
CA LYS A 36 -3.51 -1.91 -9.35
C LYS A 36 -3.26 -0.68 -8.49
N GLN A 37 -2.03 -0.18 -8.53
CA GLN A 37 -1.67 1.06 -7.87
C GLN A 37 -1.74 2.24 -8.84
N ALA A 38 -2.05 3.41 -8.30
CA ALA A 38 -2.16 4.67 -9.05
C ALA A 38 -1.17 5.71 -8.55
N GLY A 39 -0.04 5.29 -8.03
CA GLY A 39 1.05 6.16 -7.63
C GLY A 39 1.47 5.98 -6.18
N PHE A 40 2.76 6.21 -5.95
CA PHE A 40 3.39 6.16 -4.63
C PHE A 40 4.19 7.44 -4.42
N TRP A 41 4.16 7.96 -3.20
CA TRP A 41 4.90 9.17 -2.84
C TRP A 41 5.48 9.05 -1.44
N THR A 42 6.63 9.67 -1.23
CA THR A 42 7.16 9.94 0.10
C THR A 42 7.09 11.45 0.35
N THR A 43 7.14 11.86 1.60
CA THR A 43 7.15 13.28 1.94
C THR A 43 8.49 13.90 1.52
N LEU A 44 8.44 14.86 0.59
CA LEU A 44 9.63 15.62 0.21
C LEU A 44 9.86 16.76 1.20
N VAL A 45 8.82 17.53 1.49
CA VAL A 45 8.82 18.58 2.51
C VAL A 45 7.47 18.51 3.23
N GLY A 46 7.47 18.33 4.54
CA GLY A 46 6.23 18.23 5.31
C GLY A 46 6.49 17.92 6.77
N GLU A 47 5.41 17.64 7.49
CA GLU A 47 5.44 17.44 8.93
C GLU A 47 6.24 16.20 9.35
N SER A 48 6.16 15.13 8.57
CA SER A 48 6.84 13.88 8.88
C SER A 48 7.48 13.29 7.62
N ASN A 49 8.70 12.78 7.77
CA ASN A 49 9.43 12.08 6.70
C ASN A 49 9.42 10.56 6.89
N MET A 50 8.55 10.05 7.75
CA MET A 50 8.43 8.60 8.02
C MET A 50 7.26 7.97 7.29
N GLU A 51 6.63 8.68 6.34
CA GLU A 51 5.39 8.24 5.73
C GLU A 51 5.55 7.87 4.27
N LEU A 52 4.82 6.83 3.87
CA LEU A 52 4.66 6.40 2.49
C LEU A 52 3.19 6.54 2.12
N TYR A 53 2.90 7.28 1.06
CA TYR A 53 1.56 7.53 0.56
C TYR A 53 1.36 6.78 -0.74
N TYR A 54 0.22 6.12 -0.92
CA TYR A 54 -0.10 5.56 -2.22
C TYR A 54 -1.60 5.47 -2.46
N LEU A 55 -1.95 5.39 -3.74
CA LEU A 55 -3.32 5.18 -4.18
C LEU A 55 -3.45 3.81 -4.83
N LEU A 56 -4.52 3.10 -4.49
CA LEU A 56 -4.95 1.91 -5.20
C LEU A 56 -6.20 2.24 -6.01
N ALA A 57 -6.29 1.67 -7.20
CA ALA A 57 -7.43 1.83 -8.10
C ALA A 57 -8.29 0.57 -8.05
N TRP A 58 -9.58 0.73 -7.77
CA TRP A 58 -10.54 -0.36 -7.69
C TRP A 58 -11.73 -0.09 -8.60
N GLU A 59 -12.29 -1.12 -9.21
CA GLU A 59 -13.53 -0.95 -9.96
C GLU A 59 -14.73 -0.69 -9.06
N SER A 60 -14.71 -1.29 -7.86
CA SER A 60 -15.78 -1.16 -6.86
C SER A 60 -15.25 -1.58 -5.50
N LEU A 61 -16.04 -1.33 -4.45
CA LEU A 61 -15.72 -1.85 -3.11
C LEU A 61 -15.74 -3.38 -3.08
N ALA A 62 -16.65 -4.00 -3.84
CA ALA A 62 -16.72 -5.46 -3.94
C ALA A 62 -15.46 -6.04 -4.58
N ASP A 63 -14.94 -5.39 -5.64
CA ASP A 63 -13.69 -5.74 -6.29
C ASP A 63 -12.52 -5.66 -5.31
N ARG A 64 -12.47 -4.59 -4.54
CA ARG A 64 -11.45 -4.39 -3.51
C ARG A 64 -11.49 -5.49 -2.46
N GLU A 65 -12.65 -5.78 -1.93
CA GLU A 65 -12.82 -6.79 -0.89
C GLU A 65 -12.30 -8.14 -1.36
N LYS A 66 -12.69 -8.55 -2.56
CA LYS A 66 -12.28 -9.83 -3.14
C LYS A 66 -10.75 -9.91 -3.30
N LYS A 67 -10.16 -8.93 -3.96
CA LYS A 67 -8.73 -8.95 -4.31
C LYS A 67 -7.85 -8.73 -3.09
N TRP A 68 -8.22 -7.76 -2.24
CA TRP A 68 -7.43 -7.47 -1.05
C TRP A 68 -7.44 -8.63 -0.06
N ASN A 69 -8.61 -9.25 0.15
CA ASN A 69 -8.71 -10.37 1.06
C ASN A 69 -7.92 -11.58 0.54
N ALA A 70 -7.91 -11.81 -0.77
CA ALA A 70 -7.09 -12.87 -1.36
C ALA A 70 -5.60 -12.62 -1.16
N PHE A 71 -5.16 -11.37 -1.34
CA PHE A 71 -3.77 -10.97 -1.09
C PHE A 71 -3.41 -11.11 0.39
N ALA A 72 -4.26 -10.61 1.29
CA ALA A 72 -4.01 -10.63 2.73
C ALA A 72 -3.95 -12.06 3.28
N ALA A 73 -4.61 -13.00 2.64
CA ALA A 73 -4.62 -14.41 3.03
C ALA A 73 -3.55 -15.25 2.32
N ASP A 74 -2.80 -14.66 1.39
CA ASP A 74 -1.79 -15.38 0.60
C ASP A 74 -0.63 -15.84 1.49
N PRO A 75 -0.37 -17.17 1.57
CA PRO A 75 0.75 -17.69 2.37
C PRO A 75 2.11 -17.15 1.93
N GLU A 76 2.28 -16.88 0.64
CA GLU A 76 3.53 -16.28 0.13
C GLU A 76 3.73 -14.87 0.70
N TRP A 77 2.67 -14.08 0.77
CA TRP A 77 2.72 -12.76 1.41
C TRP A 77 3.11 -12.87 2.88
N HIS A 78 2.46 -13.77 3.62
CA HIS A 78 2.76 -13.97 5.04
C HIS A 78 4.22 -14.36 5.27
N ALA A 79 4.74 -15.32 4.49
CA ALA A 79 6.11 -15.78 4.62
C ALA A 79 7.13 -14.69 4.31
N LYS A 80 6.93 -13.97 3.20
CA LYS A 80 7.86 -12.92 2.77
C LYS A 80 7.80 -11.69 3.66
N ARG A 81 6.60 -11.33 4.12
CA ARG A 81 6.43 -10.24 5.07
C ARG A 81 7.16 -10.56 6.39
N ALA A 82 6.99 -11.76 6.92
CA ALA A 82 7.64 -12.18 8.16
C ALA A 82 9.17 -12.12 8.03
N GLU A 83 9.71 -12.52 6.88
CA GLU A 83 11.15 -12.45 6.61
C GLU A 83 11.65 -11.01 6.66
N THR A 84 10.89 -10.04 6.15
CA THR A 84 11.28 -8.62 6.19
C THR A 84 11.23 -8.04 7.59
N GLU A 85 10.50 -8.66 8.49
CA GLU A 85 10.29 -8.17 9.87
C GLU A 85 11.10 -8.96 10.91
N LYS A 86 12.01 -9.83 10.46
CA LYS A 86 12.84 -10.63 11.38
C LYS A 86 13.68 -9.78 12.33
N ASP A 87 14.05 -8.58 11.91
CA ASP A 87 14.84 -7.63 12.71
C ASP A 87 13.96 -6.58 13.42
N GLY A 88 12.65 -6.77 13.42
CA GLY A 88 11.70 -5.88 14.06
C GLY A 88 10.62 -5.36 13.11
N ALA A 89 9.62 -4.73 13.67
CA ALA A 89 8.51 -4.16 12.93
C ALA A 89 8.98 -3.04 11.99
N ILE A 90 8.32 -2.93 10.84
CA ILE A 90 8.60 -1.90 9.85
C ILE A 90 7.52 -0.81 9.91
N VAL A 91 6.26 -1.20 10.08
CA VAL A 91 5.11 -0.29 10.04
C VAL A 91 4.61 -0.02 11.44
N ALA A 92 4.53 1.26 11.79
CA ALA A 92 3.98 1.69 13.08
C ALA A 92 2.46 1.89 13.01
N ASN A 93 1.95 2.39 11.86
CA ASN A 93 0.54 2.68 11.70
C ASN A 93 0.17 2.70 10.22
N VAL A 94 -1.06 2.32 9.92
CA VAL A 94 -1.65 2.42 8.57
C VAL A 94 -2.99 3.11 8.71
N SER A 95 -3.21 4.13 7.88
CA SER A 95 -4.53 4.72 7.70
C SER A 95 -4.96 4.58 6.25
N ASN A 96 -6.27 4.51 6.01
CA ASN A 96 -6.80 4.44 4.66
C ASN A 96 -8.17 5.10 4.57
N GLN A 97 -8.50 5.53 3.35
CA GLN A 97 -9.82 6.07 3.04
C GLN A 97 -10.14 5.79 1.57
N PHE A 98 -11.42 5.62 1.28
CA PHE A 98 -11.90 5.42 -0.08
C PHE A 98 -12.38 6.75 -0.65
N LEU A 99 -12.00 7.03 -1.90
CA LEU A 99 -12.26 8.29 -2.56
C LEU A 99 -12.99 8.02 -3.87
N ALA A 100 -14.04 8.81 -4.13
CA ALA A 100 -14.72 8.80 -5.41
C ALA A 100 -14.24 10.01 -6.22
N PRO A 101 -13.74 9.83 -7.44
CA PRO A 101 -13.28 10.97 -8.23
C PRO A 101 -14.45 11.84 -8.63
N THR A 102 -14.22 13.17 -8.65
CA THR A 102 -15.18 14.12 -9.17
C THR A 102 -15.26 14.02 -10.69
N ALA A 103 -16.31 14.58 -11.28
CA ALA A 103 -16.46 14.55 -12.74
C ALA A 103 -15.31 15.27 -13.48
N PHE A 104 -14.69 16.26 -12.83
CA PHE A 104 -13.58 17.03 -13.41
C PHE A 104 -12.20 16.53 -12.97
N SER A 105 -12.11 15.44 -12.24
CA SER A 105 -10.81 14.89 -11.81
C SER A 105 -10.01 14.42 -13.03
N SER A 106 -8.71 14.74 -13.04
CA SER A 106 -7.81 14.23 -14.07
C SER A 106 -7.53 12.73 -13.88
N VAL A 107 -7.70 12.22 -12.66
CA VAL A 107 -7.59 10.81 -12.32
C VAL A 107 -8.99 10.28 -12.03
N LYS A 108 -9.45 9.33 -12.83
CA LYS A 108 -10.81 8.77 -12.71
C LYS A 108 -10.79 7.26 -12.71
#